data_3be5d8e0488c105046f78585786f19c3
#
_entry.id   3be5d8e0488c105046f78585786f19c3
#
_cell.length_a   1.000
_cell.length_b   1.000
_cell.length_c   1.000
_cell.angle_alpha   90.00
_cell.angle_beta   90.00
_cell.angle_gamma   90.00
#
_symmetry.space_group_name_H-M   'P 1'
#
loop_
_entity.id
_entity.type
_entity.pdbx_description
1 polymer ?
#
loop_
_entity_poly.entity_id
_entity_poly.type
_entity_poly.pdbx_seq_one_letter_code
_entity_poly.pdbx_strand_id
1 'polypeptide(L)'
;MKQFKHIRAYHTGFILPLVDFLILYPILLVMRRKTTHGIQLQYHGDKQLIEQDIRHGAFFMTNHRDIVMDAAWLTFLLRTRYFIHPYFGIGNNLFGKWWIEHVVRFLRAFVVIRNGGFRDQVNNATTLSQYIRHLRKRHKSIWLAQREGRAKDGNDVTQPGVLKMLTIDAEDFFQSVKELNICPVSISYEYDPCDYLKAREMQLKRDNPKWKK
;
A
#
# COMPACT_ATOMS: atom_id res chain seq x y z
N MET A 1 9.29 15.47 -12.70
CA MET A 1 7.92 15.63 -12.12
C MET A 1 6.80 15.62 -13.17
N LYS A 2 6.97 16.23 -14.36
CA LYS A 2 5.97 16.18 -15.45
C LYS A 2 5.70 14.76 -15.94
N GLN A 3 6.73 13.91 -16.05
CA GLN A 3 6.61 12.52 -16.51
C GLN A 3 5.74 11.62 -15.62
N PHE A 4 5.55 11.96 -14.34
CA PHE A 4 4.73 11.16 -13.40
C PHE A 4 3.32 11.72 -13.21
N LYS A 5 2.90 12.75 -13.99
CA LYS A 5 1.64 13.48 -13.77
C LYS A 5 0.41 12.55 -13.64
N HIS A 6 0.37 11.49 -14.42
CA HIS A 6 -0.77 10.57 -14.48
C HIS A 6 -0.81 9.54 -13.34
N ILE A 7 0.32 9.28 -12.65
CA ILE A 7 0.37 8.31 -11.55
C ILE A 7 0.61 8.94 -10.17
N ARG A 8 1.23 10.11 -10.09
CA ARG A 8 1.70 10.69 -8.82
C ARG A 8 0.57 11.07 -7.87
N ALA A 9 0.84 10.97 -6.57
CA ALA A 9 0.05 11.61 -5.52
C ALA A 9 0.03 13.14 -5.67
N TYR A 10 -0.98 13.80 -5.11
CA TYR A 10 -1.03 15.25 -5.07
C TYR A 10 -0.02 15.83 -4.09
N HIS A 11 0.47 17.01 -4.40
CA HIS A 11 1.31 17.78 -3.49
C HIS A 11 0.39 18.59 -2.56
N THR A 12 0.24 18.11 -1.34
CA THR A 12 -0.74 18.67 -0.38
C THR A 12 -0.11 19.60 0.67
N GLY A 13 1.22 19.78 0.64
CA GLY A 13 1.94 20.66 1.59
C GLY A 13 1.57 20.37 3.04
N PHE A 14 1.14 21.42 3.75
CA PHE A 14 0.69 21.36 5.14
C PHE A 14 -0.79 20.97 5.29
N ILE A 15 -1.58 20.99 4.20
CA ILE A 15 -3.01 20.72 4.25
C ILE A 15 -3.29 19.28 4.71
N LEU A 16 -2.56 18.30 4.16
CA LEU A 16 -2.77 16.92 4.57
C LEU A 16 -2.46 16.66 6.05
N PRO A 17 -1.34 17.16 6.65
CA PRO A 17 -1.12 17.05 8.08
C PRO A 17 -2.25 17.67 8.92
N LEU A 18 -2.83 18.80 8.47
CA LEU A 18 -3.96 19.41 9.15
C LEU A 18 -5.23 18.56 9.06
N VAL A 19 -5.57 18.07 7.87
CA VAL A 19 -6.72 17.17 7.67
C VAL A 19 -6.53 15.86 8.43
N ASP A 20 -5.32 15.32 8.45
CA ASP A 20 -4.99 14.15 9.24
C ASP A 20 -5.24 14.39 10.74
N PHE A 21 -4.73 15.48 11.27
CA PHE A 21 -4.87 15.81 12.69
C PHE A 21 -6.33 16.03 13.10
N LEU A 22 -7.10 16.78 12.28
CA LEU A 22 -8.46 17.18 12.62
C LEU A 22 -9.53 16.14 12.27
N ILE A 23 -9.27 15.28 11.29
CA ILE A 23 -10.30 14.39 10.72
C ILE A 23 -9.84 12.92 10.72
N LEU A 24 -8.76 12.60 10.01
CA LEU A 24 -8.39 11.19 9.77
C LEU A 24 -7.96 10.48 11.05
N TYR A 25 -7.10 11.11 11.83
CA TYR A 25 -6.61 10.53 13.08
C TYR A 25 -7.71 10.33 14.12
N PRO A 26 -8.59 11.31 14.40
CA PRO A 26 -9.74 11.09 15.29
C PRO A 26 -10.66 9.96 14.81
N ILE A 27 -10.93 9.87 13.50
CA ILE A 27 -11.72 8.77 12.93
C ILE A 27 -11.04 7.42 13.21
N LEU A 28 -9.76 7.29 12.89
CA LEU A 28 -9.01 6.05 13.12
C LEU A 28 -8.92 5.70 14.62
N LEU A 29 -8.81 6.71 15.49
CA LEU A 29 -8.80 6.51 16.94
C LEU A 29 -10.15 5.96 17.45
N VAL A 30 -11.26 6.53 16.97
CA VAL A 30 -12.62 6.05 17.29
C VAL A 30 -12.82 4.63 16.74
N MET A 31 -12.44 4.39 15.49
CA MET A 31 -12.50 3.06 14.88
C MET A 31 -11.71 2.05 15.72
N ARG A 32 -10.45 2.35 16.07
CA ARG A 32 -9.65 1.48 16.92
C ARG A 32 -10.37 1.12 18.22
N ARG A 33 -10.96 2.11 18.89
CA ARG A 33 -11.65 1.90 20.18
C ARG A 33 -12.94 1.10 20.06
N LYS A 34 -13.64 1.22 18.91
CA LYS A 34 -14.96 0.61 18.71
C LYS A 34 -14.90 -0.76 18.00
N THR A 35 -13.86 -1.00 17.20
CA THR A 35 -13.80 -2.20 16.36
C THR A 35 -12.63 -3.13 16.67
N THR A 36 -11.73 -2.75 17.59
CA THR A 36 -10.58 -3.59 17.95
C THR A 36 -10.33 -3.59 19.45
N HIS A 37 -9.75 -4.67 19.96
CA HIS A 37 -9.19 -4.73 21.31
C HIS A 37 -7.80 -4.10 21.43
N GLY A 38 -7.26 -3.60 20.32
CA GLY A 38 -5.97 -2.94 20.22
C GLY A 38 -5.19 -3.36 18.99
N ILE A 39 -4.03 -2.74 18.82
CA ILE A 39 -3.10 -3.06 17.74
C ILE A 39 -1.77 -3.39 18.41
N GLN A 40 -1.27 -4.60 18.15
CA GLN A 40 0.03 -5.04 18.60
C GLN A 40 1.05 -4.88 17.48
N LEU A 41 2.22 -4.37 17.80
CA LEU A 41 3.34 -4.27 16.88
C LEU A 41 4.51 -5.08 17.44
N GLN A 42 4.95 -6.04 16.67
CA GLN A 42 6.10 -6.89 16.99
C GLN A 42 7.22 -6.62 15.99
N TYR A 43 8.45 -6.61 16.47
CA TYR A 43 9.66 -6.47 15.66
C TYR A 43 10.37 -7.81 15.59
N HIS A 44 10.70 -8.25 14.39
CA HIS A 44 11.49 -9.46 14.15
C HIS A 44 12.88 -9.02 13.71
N GLY A 45 13.85 -9.03 14.63
CA GLY A 45 15.22 -8.55 14.45
C GLY A 45 15.58 -7.44 15.42
N ASP A 46 16.66 -6.73 15.13
CA ASP A 46 17.09 -5.60 15.97
C ASP A 46 16.13 -4.42 15.82
N LYS A 47 15.38 -4.15 16.88
CA LYS A 47 14.39 -3.09 16.92
C LYS A 47 14.98 -1.71 16.65
N GLN A 48 16.17 -1.42 17.15
CA GLN A 48 16.79 -0.09 17.01
C GLN A 48 17.15 0.17 15.55
N LEU A 49 17.73 -0.83 14.88
CA LEU A 49 18.05 -0.75 13.46
C LEU A 49 16.79 -0.60 12.61
N ILE A 50 15.76 -1.39 12.89
CA ILE A 50 14.47 -1.32 12.16
C ILE A 50 13.84 0.07 12.33
N GLU A 51 13.81 0.62 13.55
CA GLU A 51 13.25 1.95 13.80
C GLU A 51 14.06 3.06 13.13
N GLN A 52 15.39 2.92 13.06
CA GLN A 52 16.25 3.84 12.34
C GLN A 52 15.93 3.82 10.84
N ASP A 53 15.81 2.65 10.23
CA ASP A 53 15.45 2.48 8.83
C ASP A 53 14.07 3.08 8.52
N ILE A 54 13.09 2.85 9.40
CA ILE A 54 11.76 3.44 9.28
C ILE A 54 11.83 4.98 9.28
N ARG A 55 12.62 5.58 10.17
CA ARG A 55 12.79 7.04 10.25
C ARG A 55 13.48 7.65 9.04
N HIS A 56 14.41 6.92 8.41
CA HIS A 56 15.04 7.31 7.15
C HIS A 56 14.13 7.08 5.93
N GLY A 57 12.92 6.64 6.18
CA GLY A 57 11.95 6.22 5.18
C GLY A 57 12.16 4.76 4.79
N ALA A 58 11.08 4.01 4.67
CA ALA A 58 11.11 2.61 4.30
C ALA A 58 10.06 2.32 3.21
N PHE A 59 10.32 1.27 2.44
CA PHE A 59 9.33 0.71 1.53
C PHE A 59 8.64 -0.46 2.24
N PHE A 60 7.45 -0.21 2.78
CA PHE A 60 6.66 -1.22 3.47
C PHE A 60 5.97 -2.13 2.45
N MET A 61 6.38 -3.38 2.43
CA MET A 61 5.73 -4.42 1.62
C MET A 61 4.91 -5.32 2.54
N THR A 62 3.60 -5.37 2.34
CA THR A 62 2.70 -6.14 3.20
C THR A 62 1.98 -7.24 2.45
N ASN A 63 1.56 -8.27 3.18
CA ASN A 63 0.46 -9.09 2.74
C ASN A 63 -0.79 -8.22 2.53
N HIS A 64 -1.83 -8.73 1.86
CA HIS A 64 -3.01 -7.95 1.48
C HIS A 64 -4.30 -8.61 1.94
N ARG A 65 -4.77 -8.22 3.12
CA ARG A 65 -5.98 -8.75 3.74
C ARG A 65 -7.20 -7.90 3.44
N ASP A 66 -7.04 -6.55 3.50
CA ASP A 66 -8.15 -5.62 3.25
C ASP A 66 -7.68 -4.41 2.44
N ILE A 67 -8.60 -3.87 1.60
CA ILE A 67 -8.28 -2.74 0.70
C ILE A 67 -7.98 -1.46 1.48
N VAL A 68 -8.71 -1.23 2.57
CA VAL A 68 -8.68 0.02 3.33
C VAL A 68 -7.96 -0.16 4.66
N MET A 69 -8.27 -1.24 5.39
CA MET A 69 -7.79 -1.42 6.76
C MET A 69 -6.28 -1.66 6.82
N ASP A 70 -5.69 -2.38 5.87
CA ASP A 70 -4.24 -2.61 5.85
C ASP A 70 -3.48 -1.27 5.79
N ALA A 71 -3.85 -0.41 4.84
CA ALA A 71 -3.26 0.91 4.69
C ALA A 71 -3.57 1.83 5.89
N ALA A 72 -4.81 1.78 6.40
CA ALA A 72 -5.27 2.61 7.49
C ALA A 72 -4.52 2.31 8.81
N TRP A 73 -4.41 1.03 9.18
CA TRP A 73 -3.72 0.63 10.40
C TRP A 73 -2.21 0.81 10.33
N LEU A 74 -1.60 0.53 9.18
CA LEU A 74 -0.19 0.82 8.99
C LEU A 74 0.08 2.33 9.11
N THR A 75 -0.73 3.17 8.46
CA THR A 75 -0.60 4.63 8.57
C THR A 75 -0.80 5.11 9.99
N PHE A 76 -1.82 4.60 10.69
CA PHE A 76 -2.07 4.93 12.08
C PHE A 76 -0.84 4.62 12.97
N LEU A 77 -0.23 3.45 12.81
CA LEU A 77 0.98 3.06 13.56
C LEU A 77 2.19 3.93 13.20
N LEU A 78 2.44 4.15 11.92
CA LEU A 78 3.56 4.97 11.46
C LEU A 78 3.42 6.43 11.91
N ARG A 79 2.21 6.96 11.86
CA ARG A 79 1.92 8.31 12.33
C ARG A 79 2.10 8.43 13.85
N THR A 80 1.53 7.53 14.62
CA THR A 80 1.54 7.63 16.10
C THR A 80 2.91 7.39 16.71
N ARG A 81 3.76 6.56 16.09
CA ARG A 81 5.08 6.21 16.60
C ARG A 81 6.22 7.01 16.00
N TYR A 82 6.09 7.42 14.72
CA TYR A 82 7.20 8.02 13.96
C TYR A 82 6.85 9.35 13.28
N PHE A 83 5.59 9.81 13.37
CA PHE A 83 5.07 10.99 12.66
C PHE A 83 5.22 10.88 11.12
N ILE A 84 5.12 9.66 10.60
CA ILE A 84 5.28 9.36 9.19
C ILE A 84 3.92 9.14 8.53
N HIS A 85 3.73 9.80 7.38
CA HIS A 85 2.61 9.58 6.47
C HIS A 85 3.15 8.94 5.18
N PRO A 86 2.95 7.64 4.96
CA PRO A 86 3.47 6.95 3.79
C PRO A 86 2.71 7.34 2.52
N TYR A 87 3.34 7.11 1.38
CA TYR A 87 2.68 7.10 0.08
C TYR A 87 2.12 5.70 -0.19
N PHE A 88 0.93 5.59 -0.80
CA PHE A 88 0.30 4.28 -1.05
C PHE A 88 0.19 3.97 -2.53
N GLY A 89 0.49 2.73 -2.92
CA GLY A 89 0.19 2.23 -4.24
C GLY A 89 -1.25 1.70 -4.32
N ILE A 90 -2.09 2.33 -5.14
CA ILE A 90 -3.49 1.91 -5.34
C ILE A 90 -3.74 1.59 -6.81
N GLY A 91 -4.31 0.41 -7.08
CA GLY A 91 -4.68 0.00 -8.43
C GLY A 91 -5.79 0.88 -9.03
N ASN A 92 -5.65 1.25 -10.29
CA ASN A 92 -6.62 2.09 -11.01
C ASN A 92 -8.01 1.44 -11.14
N ASN A 93 -8.12 0.13 -10.98
CA ASN A 93 -9.37 -0.62 -10.97
C ASN A 93 -10.27 -0.32 -9.74
N LEU A 94 -9.76 0.37 -8.73
CA LEU A 94 -10.54 0.79 -7.55
C LEU A 94 -11.25 2.13 -7.73
N PHE A 95 -11.02 2.83 -8.83
CA PHE A 95 -11.63 4.13 -9.12
C PHE A 95 -12.96 3.97 -9.85
N GLY A 96 -13.97 3.45 -9.15
CA GLY A 96 -15.33 3.32 -9.72
C GLY A 96 -16.04 4.67 -9.93
N LYS A 97 -15.60 5.74 -9.24
CA LYS A 97 -16.13 7.10 -9.38
C LYS A 97 -14.97 8.10 -9.45
N TRP A 98 -15.10 9.13 -10.27
CA TRP A 98 -14.06 10.13 -10.54
C TRP A 98 -13.51 10.83 -9.27
N TRP A 99 -14.37 11.11 -8.30
CA TRP A 99 -13.97 11.79 -7.07
C TRP A 99 -13.12 10.91 -6.15
N ILE A 100 -13.25 9.57 -6.22
CA ILE A 100 -12.46 8.64 -5.41
C ILE A 100 -10.97 8.80 -5.74
N GLU A 101 -10.63 8.91 -7.02
CA GLU A 101 -9.23 9.11 -7.43
C GLU A 101 -8.65 10.39 -6.82
N HIS A 102 -9.42 11.49 -6.84
CA HIS A 102 -8.97 12.76 -6.27
C HIS A 102 -8.75 12.68 -4.75
N VAL A 103 -9.67 12.05 -4.03
CA VAL A 103 -9.55 11.84 -2.58
C VAL A 103 -8.32 11.01 -2.24
N VAL A 104 -8.12 9.85 -2.89
CA VAL A 104 -6.97 8.99 -2.56
C VAL A 104 -5.64 9.63 -2.96
N ARG A 105 -5.56 10.36 -4.07
CA ARG A 105 -4.36 11.12 -4.46
C ARG A 105 -4.05 12.25 -3.47
N PHE A 106 -5.08 12.88 -2.90
CA PHE A 106 -4.92 13.85 -1.82
C PHE A 106 -4.33 13.19 -0.58
N LEU A 107 -4.74 11.96 -0.26
CA LEU A 107 -4.22 11.15 0.85
C LEU A 107 -2.85 10.51 0.55
N ARG A 108 -2.11 11.02 -0.44
CA ARG A 108 -0.80 10.54 -0.91
C ARG A 108 -0.81 9.20 -1.63
N ALA A 109 -1.96 8.77 -2.16
CA ALA A 109 -1.97 7.61 -3.03
C ALA A 109 -1.37 7.94 -4.40
N PHE A 110 -0.58 7.02 -4.94
CA PHE A 110 -0.18 6.99 -6.33
C PHE A 110 -0.87 5.83 -7.06
N VAL A 111 -1.09 6.02 -8.35
CA VAL A 111 -1.88 5.07 -9.14
C VAL A 111 -0.99 4.00 -9.75
N VAL A 112 -1.35 2.75 -9.51
CA VAL A 112 -0.78 1.58 -10.18
C VAL A 112 -1.67 1.24 -11.38
N ILE A 113 -1.21 1.57 -12.59
CA ILE A 113 -1.95 1.33 -13.83
C ILE A 113 -1.73 -0.12 -14.26
N ARG A 114 -2.81 -0.87 -14.42
CA ARG A 114 -2.80 -2.30 -14.74
C ARG A 114 -3.44 -2.62 -16.09
N ASN A 115 -4.10 -1.65 -16.70
CA ASN A 115 -4.80 -1.82 -17.97
C ASN A 115 -3.83 -1.63 -19.14
N GLY A 116 -4.18 -2.23 -20.29
CA GLY A 116 -3.43 -2.11 -21.55
C GLY A 116 -2.79 -3.41 -22.01
N GLY A 117 -2.24 -3.39 -23.21
CA GLY A 117 -1.48 -4.49 -23.79
C GLY A 117 -0.13 -4.70 -23.08
N PHE A 118 0.60 -5.74 -23.45
CA PHE A 118 1.89 -6.09 -22.86
C PHE A 118 2.88 -4.90 -22.84
N ARG A 119 3.00 -4.17 -23.95
CA ARG A 119 3.88 -3.00 -24.06
C ARG A 119 3.49 -1.89 -23.08
N ASP A 120 2.17 -1.63 -22.93
CA ASP A 120 1.67 -0.62 -22.01
C ASP A 120 1.95 -1.02 -20.55
N GLN A 121 1.78 -2.30 -20.22
CA GLN A 121 2.08 -2.81 -18.88
C GLN A 121 3.56 -2.66 -18.54
N VAL A 122 4.48 -2.95 -19.46
CA VAL A 122 5.92 -2.74 -19.27
C VAL A 122 6.23 -1.25 -19.06
N ASN A 123 5.70 -0.36 -19.91
CA ASN A 123 5.91 1.08 -19.79
C ASN A 123 5.36 1.62 -18.45
N ASN A 124 4.18 1.18 -18.05
CA ASN A 124 3.57 1.57 -16.78
C ASN A 124 4.38 1.07 -15.58
N ALA A 125 4.89 -0.18 -15.64
CA ALA A 125 5.76 -0.75 -14.62
C ALA A 125 7.07 0.03 -14.50
N THR A 126 7.72 0.35 -15.62
CA THR A 126 8.94 1.17 -15.65
C THR A 126 8.70 2.56 -15.06
N THR A 127 7.62 3.24 -15.48
CA THR A 127 7.26 4.56 -14.95
C THR A 127 7.00 4.52 -13.45
N LEU A 128 6.34 3.46 -12.98
CA LEU A 128 6.03 3.26 -11.57
C LEU A 128 7.30 2.98 -10.76
N SER A 129 8.21 2.12 -11.24
CA SER A 129 9.50 1.85 -10.63
C SER A 129 10.31 3.15 -10.46
N GLN A 130 10.42 3.95 -11.52
CA GLN A 130 11.09 5.25 -11.49
C GLN A 130 10.45 6.23 -10.49
N TYR A 131 9.12 6.25 -10.41
CA TYR A 131 8.43 7.10 -9.43
C TYR A 131 8.70 6.65 -7.99
N ILE A 132 8.67 5.35 -7.71
CA ILE A 132 9.00 4.78 -6.42
C ILE A 132 10.44 5.16 -6.01
N ARG A 133 11.42 4.98 -6.91
CA ARG A 133 12.81 5.41 -6.66
C ARG A 133 12.92 6.91 -6.43
N HIS A 134 12.18 7.72 -7.20
CA HIS A 134 12.13 9.17 -6.97
C HIS A 134 11.64 9.53 -5.57
N LEU A 135 10.63 8.83 -5.06
CA LEU A 135 10.16 9.01 -3.68
C LEU A 135 11.21 8.54 -2.67
N ARG A 136 11.85 7.39 -2.91
CA ARG A 136 12.89 6.82 -2.03
C ARG A 136 14.12 7.73 -1.92
N LYS A 137 14.62 8.28 -3.02
CA LYS A 137 15.72 9.27 -3.03
C LYS A 137 15.40 10.52 -2.20
N ARG A 138 14.14 10.76 -1.86
CA ARG A 138 13.66 11.84 -1.00
C ARG A 138 13.28 11.35 0.41
N HIS A 139 13.73 10.18 0.80
CA HIS A 139 13.44 9.56 2.09
C HIS A 139 11.94 9.46 2.40
N LYS A 140 11.09 9.30 1.37
CA LYS A 140 9.66 9.11 1.57
C LYS A 140 9.36 7.65 1.85
N SER A 141 8.54 7.42 2.87
CA SER A 141 7.98 6.10 3.16
C SER A 141 6.90 5.75 2.15
N ILE A 142 6.89 4.50 1.73
CA ILE A 142 5.98 3.98 0.70
C ILE A 142 5.35 2.69 1.22
N TRP A 143 4.09 2.47 0.92
CA TRP A 143 3.40 1.21 1.14
C TRP A 143 2.91 0.62 -0.17
N LEU A 144 3.13 -0.68 -0.35
CA LEU A 144 2.59 -1.46 -1.44
C LEU A 144 2.31 -2.89 -0.96
N ALA A 145 1.17 -3.44 -1.38
CA ALA A 145 0.88 -4.84 -1.14
C ALA A 145 1.77 -5.77 -1.99
N GLN A 146 2.17 -6.91 -1.45
CA GLN A 146 3.05 -7.89 -2.11
C GLN A 146 2.38 -8.64 -3.27
N ARG A 147 1.07 -8.45 -3.46
CA ARG A 147 0.29 -9.08 -4.53
C ARG A 147 -0.82 -8.17 -5.04
N GLU A 148 -1.31 -8.53 -6.22
CA GLU A 148 -2.52 -7.95 -6.77
C GLU A 148 -3.77 -8.57 -6.12
N GLY A 149 -4.64 -7.70 -5.59
CA GLY A 149 -5.88 -8.10 -4.95
C GLY A 149 -5.68 -8.76 -3.58
N ARG A 150 -6.76 -8.80 -2.81
CA ARG A 150 -6.77 -9.35 -1.46
C ARG A 150 -6.69 -10.87 -1.45
N ALA A 151 -5.98 -11.43 -0.47
CA ALA A 151 -6.08 -12.85 -0.16
C ALA A 151 -7.44 -13.13 0.51
N LYS A 152 -8.32 -13.88 -0.15
CA LYS A 152 -9.65 -14.20 0.34
C LYS A 152 -9.68 -15.50 1.14
N ASP A 153 -8.80 -16.42 0.77
CA ASP A 153 -8.61 -17.75 1.36
C ASP A 153 -7.52 -17.80 2.44
N GLY A 154 -6.92 -16.65 2.74
CA GLY A 154 -5.78 -16.57 3.68
C GLY A 154 -4.43 -16.89 3.04
N ASN A 155 -4.39 -17.45 1.85
CA ASN A 155 -3.14 -17.73 1.15
C ASN A 155 -2.63 -16.47 0.45
N ASP A 156 -1.71 -15.77 1.09
CA ASP A 156 -1.15 -14.51 0.62
C ASP A 156 0.34 -14.64 0.31
N VAL A 157 0.62 -15.05 -0.91
CA VAL A 157 1.99 -15.26 -1.41
C VAL A 157 2.45 -14.04 -2.21
N THR A 158 3.71 -13.65 -2.02
CA THR A 158 4.35 -12.59 -2.81
C THR A 158 4.32 -12.92 -4.29
N GLN A 159 3.77 -12.03 -5.10
CA GLN A 159 3.76 -12.20 -6.54
C GLN A 159 5.10 -11.78 -7.15
N PRO A 160 5.76 -12.64 -7.94
CA PRO A 160 7.02 -12.29 -8.60
C PRO A 160 6.92 -11.03 -9.49
N GLY A 161 5.73 -10.76 -10.04
CA GLY A 161 5.46 -9.57 -10.84
C GLY A 161 5.69 -8.26 -10.09
N VAL A 162 5.40 -8.22 -8.78
CA VAL A 162 5.65 -7.02 -7.94
C VAL A 162 7.15 -6.77 -7.81
N LEU A 163 7.94 -7.82 -7.53
CA LEU A 163 9.39 -7.70 -7.44
C LEU A 163 10.02 -7.30 -8.78
N LYS A 164 9.59 -7.93 -9.88
CA LYS A 164 10.03 -7.57 -11.24
C LYS A 164 9.72 -6.11 -11.57
N MET A 165 8.52 -5.63 -11.22
CA MET A 165 8.14 -4.23 -11.41
C MET A 165 9.06 -3.28 -10.63
N LEU A 166 9.40 -3.60 -9.39
CA LEU A 166 10.25 -2.75 -8.55
C LEU A 166 11.70 -2.67 -9.04
N THR A 167 12.14 -3.63 -9.83
CA THR A 167 13.52 -3.75 -10.30
C THR A 167 13.67 -3.67 -11.82
N ILE A 168 12.60 -3.32 -12.54
CA ILE A 168 12.52 -3.40 -14.02
C ILE A 168 13.54 -2.50 -14.74
N ASP A 169 13.94 -1.41 -14.13
CA ASP A 169 14.90 -0.44 -14.65
C ASP A 169 16.26 -0.49 -13.90
N ALA A 170 16.50 -1.55 -13.14
CA ALA A 170 17.72 -1.72 -12.37
C ALA A 170 18.79 -2.46 -13.16
N GLU A 171 20.02 -1.98 -13.12
CA GLU A 171 21.18 -2.68 -13.65
C GLU A 171 21.54 -3.89 -12.77
N ASP A 172 21.44 -3.74 -11.45
CA ASP A 172 21.64 -4.80 -10.46
C ASP A 172 20.41 -4.96 -9.57
N PHE A 173 19.90 -6.20 -9.48
CA PHE A 173 18.74 -6.54 -8.68
C PHE A 173 18.96 -6.31 -7.19
N PHE A 174 20.08 -6.79 -6.64
CA PHE A 174 20.34 -6.69 -5.20
C PHE A 174 20.59 -5.25 -4.76
N GLN A 175 21.34 -4.49 -5.55
CA GLN A 175 21.56 -3.07 -5.30
C GLN A 175 20.23 -2.31 -5.33
N SER A 176 19.37 -2.62 -6.28
CA SER A 176 18.04 -2.05 -6.40
C SER A 176 17.16 -2.31 -5.18
N VAL A 177 17.14 -3.55 -4.70
CA VAL A 177 16.39 -3.94 -3.49
C VAL A 177 16.92 -3.21 -2.26
N LYS A 178 18.25 -3.09 -2.13
CA LYS A 178 18.89 -2.35 -1.05
C LYS A 178 18.52 -0.86 -1.05
N GLU A 179 18.52 -0.22 -2.21
CA GLU A 179 18.13 1.19 -2.35
C GLU A 179 16.65 1.45 -2.00
N LEU A 180 15.80 0.47 -2.23
CA LEU A 180 14.38 0.56 -1.84
C LEU A 180 14.20 0.55 -0.33
N ASN A 181 15.13 0.02 0.45
CA ASN A 181 15.01 -0.15 1.90
C ASN A 181 13.69 -0.86 2.26
N ILE A 182 13.54 -2.10 1.75
CA ILE A 182 12.30 -2.85 1.91
C ILE A 182 12.16 -3.31 3.35
N CYS A 183 11.05 -2.92 3.98
CA CYS A 183 10.62 -3.37 5.28
C CYS A 183 9.41 -4.29 5.10
N PRO A 184 9.57 -5.61 5.13
CA PRO A 184 8.44 -6.53 5.05
C PRO A 184 7.59 -6.42 6.31
N VAL A 185 6.27 -6.38 6.13
CA VAL A 185 5.31 -6.30 7.24
C VAL A 185 4.23 -7.34 7.04
N SER A 186 3.98 -8.14 8.07
CA SER A 186 2.84 -9.05 8.12
C SER A 186 1.70 -8.42 8.93
N ILE A 187 0.52 -8.36 8.33
CA ILE A 187 -0.70 -7.87 8.98
C ILE A 187 -1.61 -9.07 9.20
N SER A 188 -2.00 -9.29 10.44
CA SER A 188 -2.99 -10.29 10.81
C SER A 188 -4.13 -9.66 11.60
N TYR A 189 -5.31 -10.19 11.41
CA TYR A 189 -6.52 -9.80 12.12
C TYR A 189 -7.05 -11.01 12.89
N GLU A 190 -7.52 -10.79 14.11
CA GLU A 190 -8.24 -11.83 14.85
C GLU A 190 -9.52 -12.24 14.12
N TYR A 191 -10.27 -11.24 13.65
CA TYR A 191 -11.38 -11.39 12.72
C TYR A 191 -11.06 -10.64 11.42
N ASP A 192 -10.96 -11.38 10.32
CA ASP A 192 -10.55 -10.79 9.03
C ASP A 192 -11.62 -9.81 8.53
N PRO A 193 -11.27 -8.56 8.18
CA PRO A 193 -12.24 -7.60 7.69
C PRO A 193 -13.03 -8.15 6.50
N CYS A 194 -14.37 -8.05 6.56
CA CYS A 194 -15.27 -8.56 5.53
C CYS A 194 -15.16 -10.08 5.28
N ASP A 195 -14.80 -10.87 6.29
CA ASP A 195 -14.64 -12.33 6.20
C ASP A 195 -15.87 -13.03 5.60
N TYR A 196 -17.06 -12.71 6.10
CA TYR A 196 -18.32 -13.23 5.57
C TYR A 196 -18.49 -12.93 4.06
N LEU A 197 -18.21 -11.69 3.64
CA LEU A 197 -18.33 -11.30 2.22
C LEU A 197 -17.30 -12.00 1.34
N LYS A 198 -16.09 -12.21 1.87
CA LYS A 198 -15.02 -12.96 1.19
C LYS A 198 -15.42 -14.43 1.04
N ALA A 199 -15.89 -15.06 2.12
CA ALA A 199 -16.34 -16.45 2.10
C ALA A 199 -17.50 -16.63 1.11
N ARG A 200 -18.50 -15.74 1.14
CA ARG A 200 -19.63 -15.76 0.20
C ARG A 200 -19.18 -15.60 -1.26
N GLU A 201 -18.23 -14.69 -1.53
CA GLU A 201 -17.69 -14.53 -2.89
C GLU A 201 -16.97 -15.80 -3.37
N MET A 202 -16.21 -16.44 -2.49
CA MET A 202 -15.54 -17.71 -2.80
C MET A 202 -16.53 -18.82 -3.08
N GLN A 203 -17.60 -18.94 -2.28
CA GLN A 203 -18.66 -19.90 -2.48
C GLN A 203 -19.36 -19.68 -3.83
N LEU A 204 -19.77 -18.44 -4.14
CA LEU A 204 -20.44 -18.12 -5.41
C LEU A 204 -19.56 -18.45 -6.63
N LYS A 205 -18.26 -18.23 -6.54
CA LYS A 205 -17.29 -18.59 -7.61
C LYS A 205 -17.10 -20.09 -7.74
N ARG A 206 -17.13 -20.82 -6.63
CA ARG A 206 -17.07 -22.29 -6.63
C ARG A 206 -18.30 -22.91 -7.28
N ASP A 207 -19.49 -22.38 -6.90
CA ASP A 207 -20.76 -22.91 -7.37
C ASP A 207 -21.08 -22.45 -8.81
N ASN A 208 -20.55 -21.30 -9.23
CA ASN A 208 -20.64 -20.79 -10.60
C ASN A 208 -19.31 -20.15 -11.05
N PRO A 209 -18.43 -20.89 -11.73
CA PRO A 209 -17.13 -20.35 -12.20
C PRO A 209 -17.23 -19.13 -13.13
N LYS A 210 -18.38 -18.91 -13.76
CA LYS A 210 -18.63 -17.71 -14.61
C LYS A 210 -19.15 -16.51 -13.83
N TRP A 211 -19.38 -16.67 -12.53
CA TRP A 211 -19.87 -15.56 -11.70
C TRP A 211 -18.87 -14.40 -11.67
N LYS A 212 -19.35 -13.20 -12.01
CA LYS A 212 -18.61 -11.95 -11.93
C LYS A 212 -19.30 -11.04 -10.90
N LYS A 213 -18.53 -10.30 -10.16
CA LYS A 213 -18.99 -9.32 -9.17
C LYS A 213 -19.58 -8.11 -9.88
#